data_9924e8c3db3699d7ccf6efb1b6a555e7
#
_entry.id   9924e8c3db3699d7ccf6efb1b6a555e7
#
_cell.length_a   1.000
_cell.length_b   1.000
_cell.length_c   1.000
_cell.angle_alpha   90.00
_cell.angle_beta   90.00
_cell.angle_gamma   90.00
#
_symmetry.space_group_name_H-M   'P 1'
#
loop_
_entity.id
_entity.type
_entity.pdbx_description
1 polymer ?
#
loop_
_entity_poly.entity_id
_entity_poly.type
_entity_poly.pdbx_seq_one_letter_code
_entity_poly.pdbx_strand_id
1 'polypeptide(L)'
;MAAKEFFDSLESRADAAKLAGMSNSYLFDIEGEGQWLVTVADGAINVTEGGGDADATIETGAETFEKIVAGEQNPTTAYMTGKLKIKGDMGAAMKLQKLF
;
A
#
# COMPACT_ATOMS: atom_id res chain seq x y z
N MET A 1 -12.45 9.05 2.41
CA MET A 1 -12.28 7.73 3.06
C MET A 1 -11.07 7.79 3.99
N ALA A 2 -11.24 7.38 5.24
CA ALA A 2 -10.11 7.30 6.16
C ALA A 2 -9.19 6.14 5.79
N ALA A 3 -7.89 6.29 6.05
CA ALA A 3 -6.92 5.25 5.73
C ALA A 3 -7.29 3.90 6.37
N LYS A 4 -7.72 3.92 7.62
CA LYS A 4 -8.11 2.71 8.33
C LYS A 4 -9.21 1.94 7.59
N GLU A 5 -10.21 2.64 7.07
CA GLU A 5 -11.31 2.01 6.35
C GLU A 5 -10.82 1.32 5.08
N PHE A 6 -9.89 1.94 4.38
CA PHE A 6 -9.29 1.34 3.19
C PHE A 6 -8.56 0.04 3.57
N PHE A 7 -7.72 0.08 4.59
CA PHE A 7 -6.96 -1.10 5.00
C PHE A 7 -7.86 -2.20 5.56
N ASP A 8 -8.92 -1.83 6.28
CA ASP A 8 -9.89 -2.82 6.78
C ASP A 8 -10.57 -3.56 5.63
N SER A 9 -10.80 -2.88 4.50
CA SER A 9 -11.43 -3.48 3.33
C SER A 9 -10.47 -4.19 2.39
N LEU A 10 -9.16 -3.95 2.53
CA LEU A 10 -8.16 -4.42 1.59
C LEU A 10 -8.11 -5.95 1.51
N GLU A 11 -8.22 -6.62 2.64
CA GLU A 11 -8.19 -8.08 2.69
C GLU A 11 -9.35 -8.70 1.89
N SER A 12 -10.52 -8.06 1.92
CA SER A 12 -11.68 -8.55 1.17
C SER A 12 -11.61 -8.20 -0.32
N ARG A 13 -10.70 -7.31 -0.70
CA ARG A 13 -10.47 -6.95 -2.11
C ARG A 13 -9.44 -7.85 -2.78
N ALA A 14 -8.88 -8.80 -2.07
CA ALA A 14 -7.86 -9.68 -2.61
C ALA A 14 -8.40 -10.43 -3.83
N ASP A 15 -7.65 -10.34 -4.93
CA ASP A 15 -7.96 -11.07 -6.15
C ASP A 15 -6.80 -12.04 -6.40
N ALA A 16 -7.05 -13.31 -6.17
CA ALA A 16 -6.01 -14.33 -6.29
C ALA A 16 -5.36 -14.34 -7.67
N ALA A 17 -6.13 -14.05 -8.73
CA ALA A 17 -5.58 -14.02 -10.08
C ALA A 17 -4.59 -12.87 -10.26
N LYS A 18 -4.91 -11.68 -9.72
CA LYS A 18 -4.01 -10.52 -9.78
C LYS A 18 -2.80 -10.68 -8.89
N LEU A 19 -2.97 -11.38 -7.77
CA LEU A 19 -1.93 -11.52 -6.76
C LEU A 19 -1.06 -12.77 -6.95
N ALA A 20 -1.39 -13.58 -7.94
CA ALA A 20 -0.63 -14.79 -8.24
C ALA A 20 0.84 -14.45 -8.47
N GLY A 21 1.72 -15.14 -7.78
CA GLY A 21 3.16 -14.91 -7.88
C GLY A 21 3.69 -13.74 -7.04
N MET A 22 2.81 -12.99 -6.37
CA MET A 22 3.25 -11.95 -5.45
C MET A 22 3.52 -12.56 -4.07
N SER A 23 4.67 -12.23 -3.51
CA SER A 23 5.03 -12.61 -2.15
C SER A 23 5.85 -11.45 -1.59
N ASN A 24 5.14 -10.39 -1.20
CA ASN A 24 5.77 -9.14 -0.79
C ASN A 24 5.05 -8.58 0.44
N SER A 25 5.77 -7.76 1.20
CA SER A 25 5.20 -7.02 2.31
C SER A 25 5.45 -5.53 2.13
N TYR A 26 4.48 -4.74 2.57
CA TYR A 26 4.52 -3.29 2.46
C TYR A 26 4.14 -2.65 3.78
N LEU A 27 4.95 -1.70 4.21
CA LEU A 27 4.60 -0.88 5.36
C LEU A 27 4.09 0.47 4.85
N PHE A 28 2.84 0.77 5.15
CA PHE A 28 2.24 2.06 4.80
C PHE A 28 2.32 2.98 6.01
N ASP A 29 3.09 4.03 5.88
CA ASP A 29 3.20 5.07 6.92
C ASP A 29 2.44 6.29 6.40
N ILE A 30 1.21 6.46 6.90
CA ILE A 30 0.32 7.53 6.47
C ILE A 30 0.37 8.63 7.52
N GLU A 31 1.01 9.74 7.18
CA GLU A 31 1.15 10.85 8.09
C GLU A 31 -0.21 11.35 8.57
N GLY A 32 -0.35 11.41 9.90
CA GLY A 32 -1.59 11.84 10.53
C GLY A 32 -2.61 10.73 10.75
N GLU A 33 -2.41 9.54 10.20
CA GLU A 33 -3.36 8.42 10.31
C GLU A 33 -2.77 7.22 11.04
N GLY A 34 -1.53 6.85 10.76
CA GLY A 34 -0.87 5.72 11.40
C GLY A 34 -0.10 4.87 10.43
N GLN A 35 0.23 3.66 10.87
CA GLN A 35 0.99 2.69 10.07
C GLN A 35 0.21 1.40 9.92
N TRP A 36 0.32 0.78 8.75
CA TRP A 36 -0.30 -0.51 8.45
C TRP A 36 0.69 -1.38 7.69
N LEU A 37 0.86 -2.61 8.17
CA LEU A 37 1.69 -3.61 7.51
C LEU A 37 0.80 -4.49 6.65
N VAL A 38 1.05 -4.48 5.35
CA VAL A 38 0.29 -5.27 4.37
C VAL A 38 1.19 -6.38 3.83
N THR A 39 0.78 -7.62 4.01
CA THR A 39 1.51 -8.77 3.50
C THR A 39 0.70 -9.46 2.43
N VAL A 40 1.31 -9.69 1.27
CA VAL A 40 0.67 -10.39 0.15
C VAL A 40 1.40 -11.71 -0.06
N ALA A 41 0.67 -12.81 0.04
CA ALA A 41 1.22 -14.14 -0.18
C ALA A 41 0.09 -15.11 -0.56
N ASP A 42 0.38 -16.07 -1.42
CA ASP A 42 -0.54 -17.12 -1.82
C ASP A 42 -1.91 -16.61 -2.31
N GLY A 43 -1.91 -15.47 -2.97
CA GLY A 43 -3.13 -14.87 -3.50
C GLY A 43 -4.00 -14.19 -2.45
N ALA A 44 -3.50 -14.02 -1.23
CA ALA A 44 -4.23 -13.41 -0.14
C ALA A 44 -3.51 -12.16 0.38
N ILE A 45 -4.27 -11.26 0.97
CA ILE A 45 -3.75 -10.04 1.59
C ILE A 45 -4.04 -10.10 3.09
N ASN A 46 -3.01 -9.86 3.90
CA ASN A 46 -3.15 -9.73 5.35
C ASN A 46 -2.75 -8.32 5.75
N VAL A 47 -3.59 -7.67 6.54
CA VAL A 47 -3.34 -6.31 7.01
C VAL A 47 -3.24 -6.32 8.53
N THR A 48 -2.16 -5.76 9.04
CA THR A 48 -1.94 -5.60 10.48
C THR A 48 -1.68 -4.14 10.77
N GLU A 49 -2.40 -3.56 11.72
CA GLU A 49 -2.18 -2.20 12.15
C GLU A 49 -0.89 -2.12 12.97
N GLY A 50 -0.07 -1.12 12.69
CA GLY A 50 1.21 -0.93 13.37
C GLY A 50 2.38 -1.14 12.44
N GLY A 51 3.59 -0.84 12.92
CA GLY A 51 4.81 -0.97 12.15
C GLY A 51 5.37 -2.38 12.18
N GLY A 52 6.36 -2.63 11.32
CA GLY A 52 7.07 -3.90 11.26
C GLY A 52 8.02 -3.89 10.06
N ASP A 53 8.77 -4.97 9.92
CA ASP A 53 9.69 -5.12 8.80
C ASP A 53 8.89 -5.45 7.53
N ALA A 54 9.25 -4.78 6.44
CA ALA A 54 8.57 -4.97 5.16
C ALA A 54 9.59 -4.89 4.02
N ASP A 55 9.23 -5.46 2.87
CA ASP A 55 10.08 -5.39 1.68
C ASP A 55 10.18 -3.95 1.19
N ALA A 56 9.10 -3.19 1.29
CA ALA A 56 9.10 -1.79 0.93
C ALA A 56 8.28 -1.00 1.94
N THR A 57 8.66 0.25 2.16
CA THR A 57 7.94 1.19 3.03
C THR A 57 7.41 2.33 2.17
N ILE A 58 6.13 2.60 2.27
CA ILE A 58 5.47 3.67 1.54
C ILE A 58 5.07 4.76 2.53
N GLU A 59 5.64 5.95 2.38
CA GLU A 59 5.35 7.10 3.24
C GLU A 59 4.62 8.16 2.43
N THR A 60 3.46 8.59 2.90
CA THR A 60 2.69 9.64 2.25
C THR A 60 1.78 10.33 3.26
N GLY A 61 1.26 11.50 2.91
CA GLY A 61 0.27 12.18 3.73
C GLY A 61 -1.13 11.62 3.53
N ALA A 62 -2.00 11.86 4.50
CA ALA A 62 -3.38 11.37 4.44
C ALA A 62 -4.13 11.87 3.21
N GLU A 63 -3.95 13.15 2.86
CA GLU A 63 -4.62 13.73 1.69
C GLU A 63 -4.22 13.05 0.39
N THR A 64 -2.91 12.85 0.18
CA THR A 64 -2.41 12.18 -1.02
C THR A 64 -2.89 10.73 -1.06
N PHE A 65 -2.85 10.06 0.08
CA PHE A 65 -3.31 8.68 0.18
C PHE A 65 -4.78 8.54 -0.20
N GLU A 66 -5.64 9.43 0.30
CA GLU A 66 -7.06 9.43 -0.03
C GLU A 66 -7.30 9.62 -1.53
N LYS A 67 -6.53 10.49 -2.17
CA LYS A 67 -6.63 10.70 -3.62
C LYS A 67 -6.22 9.47 -4.40
N ILE A 68 -5.19 8.78 -3.95
CA ILE A 68 -4.75 7.54 -4.59
C ILE A 68 -5.82 6.46 -4.49
N VAL A 69 -6.41 6.30 -3.30
CA VAL A 69 -7.46 5.32 -3.06
C VAL A 69 -8.71 5.62 -3.88
N ALA A 70 -9.04 6.90 -4.05
CA ALA A 70 -10.19 7.34 -4.83
C ALA A 70 -9.96 7.27 -6.35
N GLY A 71 -8.73 6.98 -6.79
CA GLY A 71 -8.39 6.93 -8.20
C GLY A 71 -8.12 8.30 -8.81
N GLU A 72 -8.03 9.34 -8.00
CA GLU A 72 -7.77 10.71 -8.43
C GLU A 72 -6.29 11.03 -8.59
N GLN A 73 -5.43 10.22 -7.98
CA GLN A 73 -3.98 10.40 -8.01
C GLN A 73 -3.32 9.06 -8.32
N ASN A 74 -2.48 9.05 -9.34
CA ASN A 74 -1.70 7.86 -9.69
C ASN A 74 -0.52 7.70 -8.70
N PRO A 75 -0.32 6.52 -8.09
CA PRO A 75 0.79 6.31 -7.15
C PRO A 75 2.16 6.59 -7.77
N THR A 76 2.38 6.20 -9.01
CA THR A 76 3.65 6.44 -9.69
C THR A 76 3.89 7.93 -9.86
N THR A 77 2.87 8.69 -10.28
CA THR A 77 2.97 10.14 -10.43
C THR A 77 3.23 10.80 -9.07
N ALA A 78 2.55 10.34 -8.02
CA ALA A 78 2.77 10.86 -6.67
C ALA A 78 4.21 10.64 -6.21
N TYR A 79 4.78 9.48 -6.52
CA TYR A 79 6.18 9.19 -6.22
C TYR A 79 7.12 10.14 -6.99
N MET A 80 6.89 10.32 -8.27
CA MET A 80 7.72 11.18 -9.12
C MET A 80 7.68 12.65 -8.70
N THR A 81 6.55 13.11 -8.17
CA THR A 81 6.38 14.49 -7.73
C THR A 81 6.75 14.72 -6.26
N GLY A 82 7.23 13.69 -5.58
CA GLY A 82 7.67 13.78 -4.19
C GLY A 82 6.55 13.76 -3.15
N LYS A 83 5.33 13.48 -3.56
CA LYS A 83 4.19 13.38 -2.64
C LYS A 83 4.11 12.02 -1.95
N LEU A 84 4.79 11.04 -2.51
CA LEU A 84 4.83 9.69 -1.97
C LEU A 84 6.30 9.26 -1.96
N LYS A 85 6.75 8.75 -0.83
CA LYS A 85 8.12 8.27 -0.68
C LYS A 85 8.12 6.75 -0.58
N ILE A 86 9.08 6.13 -1.23
CA ILE A 86 9.22 4.69 -1.21
C ILE A 86 10.64 4.35 -0.77
N LYS A 87 10.75 3.46 0.22
CA LYS A 87 12.03 2.97 0.73
C LYS A 87 12.04 1.45 0.64
N GLY A 88 13.22 0.87 0.42
CA GLY A 88 13.38 -0.58 0.37
C GLY A 88 13.38 -1.11 -1.05
N ASP A 89 12.73 -2.24 -1.27
CA ASP A 89 12.74 -2.92 -2.56
C ASP A 89 11.84 -2.21 -3.58
N MET A 90 12.46 -1.55 -4.55
CA MET A 90 11.72 -0.85 -5.61
C MET A 90 10.95 -1.80 -6.52
N GLY A 91 11.45 -3.01 -6.72
CA GLY A 91 10.73 -4.01 -7.49
C GLY A 91 9.42 -4.42 -6.82
N ALA A 92 9.45 -4.57 -5.49
CA ALA A 92 8.25 -4.85 -4.72
C ALA A 92 7.28 -3.67 -4.80
N ALA A 93 7.81 -2.44 -4.66
CA ALA A 93 7.00 -1.23 -4.72
C ALA A 93 6.27 -1.07 -6.06
N MET A 94 6.91 -1.45 -7.16
CA MET A 94 6.27 -1.40 -8.47
C MET A 94 5.07 -2.33 -8.58
N LYS A 95 5.08 -3.44 -7.84
CA LYS A 95 3.96 -4.39 -7.82
C LYS A 95 2.79 -3.88 -6.98
N LEU A 96 3.02 -2.84 -6.18
CA LEU A 96 1.99 -2.26 -5.32
C LEU A 96 0.76 -1.80 -6.10
N GLN A 97 0.93 -1.38 -7.35
CA GLN A 97 -0.17 -0.94 -8.19
C GLN A 97 -1.26 -2.00 -8.35
N LYS A 98 -0.93 -3.27 -8.18
CA LYS A 98 -1.90 -4.36 -8.27
C LYS A 98 -2.88 -4.38 -7.10
N LEU A 99 -2.58 -3.63 -6.03
CA LEU A 99 -3.43 -3.56 -4.85
C LEU A 99 -4.48 -2.44 -4.94
N PHE A 100 -4.34 -1.56 -5.93
CA PHE A 100 -5.24 -0.41 -6.08
C PHE A 100 -6.08 -0.49 -7.33
#